data_c2488647d460664bc13ee3b44fa6b394
#
_entry.id   c2488647d460664bc13ee3b44fa6b394
#
_cell.length_a   1.000
_cell.length_b   1.000
_cell.length_c   1.000
_cell.angle_alpha   90.00
_cell.angle_beta   90.00
_cell.angle_gamma   90.00
#
_symmetry.space_group_name_H-M   'P 1'
#
loop_
_entity.id
_entity.type
_entity.pdbx_description
1 polymer ?
#
loop_
_entity_poly.entity_id
_entity_poly.type
_entity_poly.pdbx_seq_one_letter_code
_entity_poly.pdbx_strand_id
1 'polypeptide(L)'
;KNMGYQSIVYMASISGIDKSIYEAAAIDGATKLKQIFYVTLPMLKPTVITLTLMSIGRIFYSDFGLFYQVPMNSGPLIDVTNTIDTYVYRGLMELNNIGMASAAGLYQSLVGFALVLIANLIVRRLDENSALF
;
A
#
# COMPACT_ATOMS: atom_id res chain seq x y z
N LYS A 1 -3.36 -10.91 4.01
CA LYS A 1 -4.36 -10.97 2.93
C LYS A 1 -3.75 -10.58 1.58
N ASN A 2 -2.91 -9.55 1.50
CA ASN A 2 -2.36 -9.03 0.24
C ASN A 2 -1.00 -9.63 -0.16
N MET A 3 -0.50 -10.65 0.54
CA MET A 3 0.83 -11.23 0.31
C MET A 3 1.00 -11.77 -1.12
N GLY A 4 -0.02 -12.46 -1.65
CA GLY A 4 0.04 -12.99 -3.01
C GLY A 4 0.20 -11.91 -4.08
N TYR A 5 -0.60 -10.83 -4.00
CA TYR A 5 -0.49 -9.70 -4.92
C TYR A 5 0.90 -9.04 -4.85
N GLN A 6 1.37 -8.73 -3.65
CA GLN A 6 2.69 -8.12 -3.46
C GLN A 6 3.82 -9.02 -3.96
N SER A 7 3.73 -10.35 -3.71
CA SER A 7 4.72 -11.31 -4.21
C SER A 7 4.80 -11.31 -5.75
N ILE A 8 3.66 -11.25 -6.43
CA ILE A 8 3.62 -11.20 -7.91
C ILE A 8 4.28 -9.91 -8.41
N VAL A 9 3.99 -8.76 -7.79
CA VAL A 9 4.59 -7.48 -8.18
C VAL A 9 6.10 -7.50 -7.99
N TYR A 10 6.60 -8.01 -6.87
CA TYR A 10 8.04 -8.14 -6.64
C TYR A 10 8.70 -9.14 -7.61
N MET A 11 8.05 -10.28 -7.87
CA MET A 11 8.56 -11.25 -8.86
C MET A 11 8.64 -10.64 -10.25
N ALA A 12 7.62 -9.89 -10.68
CA ALA A 12 7.64 -9.18 -11.97
C ALA A 12 8.78 -8.16 -12.03
N SER A 13 8.98 -7.38 -10.96
CA SER A 13 10.07 -6.40 -10.87
C SER A 13 11.45 -7.06 -10.94
N ILE A 14 11.64 -8.20 -10.25
CA ILE A 14 12.90 -8.96 -10.30
C ILE A 14 13.14 -9.53 -11.71
N SER A 15 12.09 -10.06 -12.34
CA SER A 15 12.17 -10.62 -13.69
C SER A 15 12.46 -9.56 -14.75
N GLY A 16 12.14 -8.29 -14.49
CA GLY A 16 12.44 -7.16 -15.35
C GLY A 16 13.89 -6.66 -15.26
N ILE A 17 14.69 -7.14 -14.31
CA ILE A 17 16.11 -6.77 -14.20
C ILE A 17 16.89 -7.46 -15.31
N ASP A 18 17.69 -6.68 -16.05
CA ASP A 18 18.51 -7.22 -17.14
C ASP A 18 19.51 -8.26 -16.61
N LYS A 19 19.52 -9.43 -17.25
CA LYS A 19 20.42 -10.54 -16.90
C LYS A 19 21.89 -10.16 -17.06
N SER A 20 22.21 -9.26 -18.00
CA SER A 20 23.57 -8.79 -18.23
C SER A 20 24.21 -8.17 -16.98
N ILE A 21 23.42 -7.54 -16.13
CA ILE A 21 23.90 -6.96 -14.85
C ILE A 21 24.36 -8.07 -13.89
N TYR A 22 23.61 -9.17 -13.83
CA TYR A 22 24.00 -10.33 -13.00
C TYR A 22 25.22 -11.07 -13.57
N GLU A 23 25.32 -11.14 -14.90
CA GLU A 23 26.49 -11.73 -15.58
C GLU A 23 27.75 -10.90 -15.34
N ALA A 24 27.65 -9.57 -15.45
CA ALA A 24 28.75 -8.67 -15.12
C ALA A 24 29.19 -8.82 -13.64
N ALA A 25 28.23 -8.82 -12.72
CA ALA A 25 28.52 -9.03 -11.29
C ALA A 25 29.17 -10.40 -11.00
N ALA A 26 28.80 -11.44 -11.79
CA ALA A 26 29.43 -12.75 -11.66
C ALA A 26 30.87 -12.77 -12.17
N ILE A 27 31.17 -12.05 -13.27
CA ILE A 27 32.53 -11.87 -13.79
C ILE A 27 33.40 -11.15 -12.76
N ASP A 28 32.83 -10.14 -12.05
CA ASP A 28 33.50 -9.41 -10.95
C ASP A 28 33.67 -10.27 -9.68
N GLY A 29 33.28 -11.53 -9.68
CA GLY A 29 33.43 -12.47 -8.57
C GLY A 29 32.38 -12.30 -7.46
N ALA A 30 31.24 -11.64 -7.75
CA ALA A 30 30.15 -11.52 -6.78
C ALA A 30 29.42 -12.86 -6.56
N THR A 31 29.39 -13.32 -5.31
CA THR A 31 28.59 -14.47 -4.91
C THR A 31 27.09 -14.17 -5.04
N LYS A 32 26.24 -15.19 -5.08
CA LYS A 32 24.76 -15.02 -5.16
C LYS A 32 24.20 -14.09 -4.08
N LEU A 33 24.72 -14.18 -2.86
CA LEU A 33 24.33 -13.27 -1.77
C LEU A 33 24.73 -11.82 -2.08
N LYS A 34 25.94 -11.58 -2.57
CA LYS A 34 26.38 -10.24 -2.98
C LYS A 34 25.52 -9.69 -4.11
N GLN A 35 25.17 -10.52 -5.11
CA GLN A 35 24.24 -10.12 -6.19
C GLN A 35 22.88 -9.69 -5.63
N ILE A 36 22.33 -10.40 -4.64
CA ILE A 36 21.05 -10.00 -4.02
C ILE A 36 21.18 -8.63 -3.34
N PHE A 37 22.20 -8.42 -2.50
CA PHE A 37 22.31 -7.19 -1.71
C PHE A 37 22.75 -5.97 -2.53
N TYR A 38 23.59 -6.15 -3.53
CA TYR A 38 24.19 -5.03 -4.28
C TYR A 38 23.56 -4.79 -5.66
N VAL A 39 22.79 -5.75 -6.18
CA VAL A 39 22.09 -5.62 -7.47
C VAL A 39 20.58 -5.66 -7.27
N THR A 40 20.05 -6.80 -6.78
CA THR A 40 18.60 -7.01 -6.73
C THR A 40 17.89 -6.03 -5.79
N LEU A 41 18.36 -5.89 -4.55
CA LEU A 41 17.70 -5.01 -3.57
C LEU A 41 17.71 -3.53 -3.97
N PRO A 42 18.82 -2.95 -4.44
CA PRO A 42 18.82 -1.58 -4.94
C PRO A 42 17.88 -1.37 -6.13
N MET A 43 17.83 -2.32 -7.06
CA MET A 43 16.94 -2.23 -8.22
C MET A 43 15.45 -2.41 -7.87
N LEU A 44 15.13 -3.05 -6.75
CA LEU A 44 13.76 -3.13 -6.23
C LEU A 44 13.31 -1.88 -5.47
N LYS A 45 14.22 -0.98 -5.10
CA LYS A 45 13.92 0.21 -4.32
C LYS A 45 12.75 1.03 -4.87
N PRO A 46 12.65 1.35 -6.18
CA PRO A 46 11.52 2.08 -6.73
C PRO A 46 10.18 1.35 -6.52
N THR A 47 10.16 0.03 -6.73
CA THR A 47 8.96 -0.80 -6.53
C THR A 47 8.51 -0.79 -5.07
N VAL A 48 9.45 -0.93 -4.12
CA VAL A 48 9.16 -0.86 -2.69
C VAL A 48 8.56 0.49 -2.32
N ILE A 49 9.15 1.58 -2.80
CA ILE A 49 8.68 2.94 -2.54
C ILE A 49 7.26 3.13 -3.11
N THR A 50 7.03 2.74 -4.37
CA THR A 50 5.70 2.86 -5.00
C THR A 50 4.63 2.09 -4.22
N LEU A 51 4.89 0.83 -3.87
CA LEU A 51 3.95 0.02 -3.09
C LEU A 51 3.71 0.60 -1.69
N THR A 52 4.73 1.17 -1.08
CA THR A 52 4.62 1.84 0.23
C THR A 52 3.77 3.10 0.14
N LEU A 53 3.99 3.96 -0.86
CA LEU A 53 3.19 5.16 -1.09
C LEU A 53 1.73 4.82 -1.38
N MET A 54 1.47 3.79 -2.18
CA MET A 54 0.11 3.28 -2.41
C MET A 54 -0.56 2.78 -1.13
N SER A 55 0.21 2.13 -0.24
CA SER A 55 -0.29 1.64 1.04
C SER A 55 -0.61 2.80 2.00
N ILE A 56 0.22 3.85 2.01
CA ILE A 56 -0.04 5.08 2.80
C ILE A 56 -1.33 5.75 2.34
N GLY A 57 -1.59 5.84 1.03
CA GLY A 57 -2.82 6.41 0.50
C GLY A 57 -4.10 5.68 0.95
N ARG A 58 -3.95 4.43 1.34
CA ARG A 58 -5.05 3.57 1.81
C ARG A 58 -5.10 3.38 3.32
N ILE A 59 -4.32 4.12 4.11
CA ILE A 59 -4.19 3.90 5.56
C ILE A 59 -5.52 4.07 6.32
N PHE A 60 -6.42 4.92 5.81
CA PHE A 60 -7.75 5.15 6.40
C PHE A 60 -8.83 4.22 5.83
N TYR A 61 -8.50 3.40 4.84
CA TYR A 61 -9.43 2.43 4.28
C TYR A 61 -9.22 1.07 4.95
N SER A 62 -10.27 0.56 5.57
CA SER A 62 -10.28 -0.76 6.18
C SER A 62 -10.70 -1.84 5.16
N ASP A 63 -10.50 -3.10 5.54
CA ASP A 63 -11.05 -4.22 4.78
C ASP A 63 -12.53 -4.39 5.15
N PHE A 64 -13.40 -3.74 4.36
CA PHE A 64 -14.84 -3.79 4.57
C PHE A 64 -15.38 -5.23 4.66
N GLY A 65 -14.88 -6.15 3.83
CA GLY A 65 -15.26 -7.57 3.90
C GLY A 65 -14.95 -8.19 5.25
N LEU A 66 -13.74 -7.93 5.77
CA LEU A 66 -13.30 -8.47 7.05
C LEU A 66 -14.07 -7.86 8.24
N PHE A 67 -14.28 -6.55 8.23
CA PHE A 67 -14.86 -5.84 9.38
C PHE A 67 -16.39 -5.73 9.37
N TYR A 68 -17.04 -5.98 8.23
CA TYR A 68 -18.48 -5.96 8.11
C TYR A 68 -19.08 -7.33 7.78
N GLN A 69 -18.58 -8.01 6.73
CA GLN A 69 -19.18 -9.25 6.25
C GLN A 69 -18.85 -10.45 7.14
N VAL A 70 -17.62 -10.57 7.63
CA VAL A 70 -17.23 -11.70 8.50
C VAL A 70 -17.96 -11.68 9.84
N PRO A 71 -18.09 -10.53 10.54
CA PRO A 71 -18.90 -10.46 11.76
C PRO A 71 -20.41 -10.50 11.51
N MET A 72 -20.86 -10.46 10.24
CA MET A 72 -22.27 -10.42 9.85
C MET A 72 -23.06 -9.33 10.59
N ASN A 73 -22.43 -8.18 10.81
CA ASN A 73 -22.99 -7.03 11.54
C ASN A 73 -23.54 -7.39 12.95
N SER A 74 -22.90 -8.35 13.62
CA SER A 74 -23.32 -8.81 14.95
C SER A 74 -23.17 -7.71 16.00
N GLY A 75 -24.26 -7.37 16.68
CA GLY A 75 -24.31 -6.30 17.70
C GLY A 75 -23.18 -6.34 18.72
N PRO A 76 -22.88 -7.51 19.37
CA PRO A 76 -21.78 -7.63 20.33
C PRO A 76 -20.37 -7.35 19.77
N LEU A 77 -20.19 -7.45 18.44
CA LEU A 77 -18.91 -7.25 17.77
C LEU A 77 -18.76 -5.85 17.16
N ILE A 78 -19.83 -5.04 17.16
CA ILE A 78 -19.81 -3.70 16.53
C ILE A 78 -18.69 -2.84 17.11
N ASP A 79 -18.52 -2.79 18.42
CA ASP A 79 -17.54 -1.92 19.07
C ASP A 79 -16.09 -2.23 18.66
N VAL A 80 -15.78 -3.49 18.37
CA VAL A 80 -14.43 -3.93 17.96
C VAL A 80 -14.25 -4.00 16.44
N THR A 81 -15.33 -3.94 15.66
CA THR A 81 -15.31 -3.99 14.19
C THR A 81 -15.72 -2.68 13.54
N ASN A 82 -15.99 -1.64 14.34
CA ASN A 82 -16.43 -0.33 13.86
C ASN A 82 -15.24 0.47 13.34
N THR A 83 -14.99 0.37 12.05
CA THR A 83 -14.02 1.20 11.32
C THR A 83 -14.73 2.36 10.65
N ILE A 84 -13.99 3.34 10.11
CA ILE A 84 -14.61 4.47 9.40
C ILE A 84 -15.47 3.98 8.24
N ASP A 85 -14.99 2.98 7.47
CA ASP A 85 -15.74 2.43 6.33
C ASP A 85 -17.04 1.74 6.77
N THR A 86 -17.01 0.94 7.83
CA THR A 86 -18.22 0.29 8.35
C THR A 86 -19.17 1.29 8.99
N TYR A 87 -18.65 2.34 9.64
CA TYR A 87 -19.42 3.44 10.19
C TYR A 87 -20.14 4.22 9.08
N VAL A 88 -19.44 4.59 8.01
CA VAL A 88 -20.01 5.26 6.84
C VAL A 88 -21.11 4.41 6.22
N TYR A 89 -20.86 3.12 6.05
CA TYR A 89 -21.83 2.19 5.47
C TYR A 89 -23.10 2.07 6.34
N ARG A 90 -22.96 1.89 7.66
CA ARG A 90 -24.11 1.84 8.57
C ARG A 90 -24.86 3.17 8.59
N GLY A 91 -24.12 4.29 8.63
CA GLY A 91 -24.71 5.63 8.55
C GLY A 91 -25.56 5.83 7.31
N LEU A 92 -25.11 5.30 6.17
CA LEU A 92 -25.85 5.40 4.92
C LEU A 92 -27.04 4.42 4.85
N MET A 93 -26.82 3.15 5.17
CA MET A 93 -27.81 2.08 4.95
C MET A 93 -28.81 1.91 6.11
N GLU A 94 -28.39 2.12 7.33
CA GLU A 94 -29.23 1.90 8.53
C GLU A 94 -29.86 3.19 9.03
N LEU A 95 -29.08 4.29 9.04
CA LEU A 95 -29.52 5.59 9.56
C LEU A 95 -30.02 6.54 8.45
N ASN A 96 -29.86 6.16 7.18
CA ASN A 96 -30.17 6.99 6.02
C ASN A 96 -29.58 8.41 6.09
N ASN A 97 -28.42 8.54 6.75
CA ASN A 97 -27.75 9.81 6.95
C ASN A 97 -26.68 10.04 5.91
N ILE A 98 -27.11 10.47 4.71
CA ILE A 98 -26.23 10.70 3.55
C ILE A 98 -25.21 11.80 3.87
N GLY A 99 -25.59 12.84 4.59
CA GLY A 99 -24.70 13.96 4.92
C GLY A 99 -23.49 13.53 5.74
N MET A 100 -23.71 12.73 6.79
CA MET A 100 -22.65 12.21 7.65
C MET A 100 -21.75 11.22 6.90
N ALA A 101 -22.32 10.32 6.12
CA ALA A 101 -21.58 9.35 5.31
C ALA A 101 -20.68 10.07 4.28
N SER A 102 -21.21 11.09 3.60
CA SER A 102 -20.47 11.90 2.63
C SER A 102 -19.34 12.70 3.29
N ALA A 103 -19.60 13.30 4.45
CA ALA A 103 -18.58 14.05 5.20
C ALA A 103 -17.43 13.14 5.66
N ALA A 104 -17.72 11.95 6.17
CA ALA A 104 -16.71 10.98 6.59
C ALA A 104 -15.87 10.47 5.39
N GLY A 105 -16.51 10.17 4.25
CA GLY A 105 -15.82 9.77 3.03
C GLY A 105 -14.93 10.88 2.45
N LEU A 106 -15.42 12.13 2.47
CA LEU A 106 -14.62 13.28 2.08
C LEU A 106 -13.40 13.46 3.00
N TYR A 107 -13.59 13.35 4.31
CA TYR A 107 -12.51 13.42 5.29
C TYR A 107 -11.43 12.36 5.02
N GLN A 108 -11.82 11.09 4.86
CA GLN A 108 -10.88 10.02 4.51
C GLN A 108 -10.06 10.34 3.26
N SER A 109 -10.74 10.81 2.21
CA SER A 109 -10.09 11.13 0.93
C SER A 109 -9.12 12.30 1.03
N LEU A 110 -9.50 13.38 1.72
CA LEU A 110 -8.64 14.55 1.91
C LEU A 110 -7.41 14.23 2.75
N VAL A 111 -7.59 13.54 3.87
CA VAL A 111 -6.47 13.18 4.75
C VAL A 111 -5.57 12.15 4.07
N GLY A 112 -6.13 11.14 3.39
CA GLY A 112 -5.36 10.17 2.60
C GLY A 112 -4.53 10.86 1.51
N PHE A 113 -5.12 11.80 0.79
CA PHE A 113 -4.41 12.59 -0.23
C PHE A 113 -3.27 13.43 0.37
N ALA A 114 -3.53 14.15 1.47
CA ALA A 114 -2.50 14.92 2.16
C ALA A 114 -1.32 14.05 2.63
N LEU A 115 -1.60 12.86 3.17
CA LEU A 115 -0.56 11.92 3.59
C LEU A 115 0.27 11.40 2.41
N VAL A 116 -0.35 11.10 1.27
CA VAL A 116 0.39 10.69 0.07
C VAL A 116 1.29 11.82 -0.42
N LEU A 117 0.80 13.06 -0.44
CA LEU A 117 1.62 14.22 -0.83
C LEU A 117 2.83 14.38 0.10
N ILE A 118 2.61 14.34 1.42
CA ILE A 118 3.69 14.47 2.40
C ILE A 118 4.71 13.34 2.23
N ALA A 119 4.22 12.09 2.13
CA ALA A 119 5.08 10.93 1.94
C ALA A 119 5.89 11.03 0.63
N ASN A 120 5.25 11.45 -0.47
CA ASN A 120 5.93 11.64 -1.75
C ASN A 120 6.98 12.76 -1.68
N LEU A 121 6.70 13.87 -0.98
CA LEU A 121 7.68 14.93 -0.76
C LEU A 121 8.91 14.45 0.04
N ILE A 122 8.69 13.57 1.03
CA ILE A 122 9.79 12.96 1.80
C ILE A 122 10.62 12.06 0.87
N VAL A 123 9.96 11.21 0.08
CA VAL A 123 10.65 10.34 -0.88
C VAL A 123 11.44 11.17 -1.88
N ARG A 124 10.86 12.22 -2.44
CA ARG A 124 11.53 13.11 -3.40
C ARG A 124 12.81 13.74 -2.84
N ARG A 125 12.82 14.08 -1.54
CA ARG A 125 14.04 14.59 -0.87
C ARG A 125 15.12 13.55 -0.67
N LEU A 126 14.73 12.26 -0.55
CA LEU A 126 15.68 11.17 -0.31
C LEU A 126 16.17 10.54 -1.62
N ASP A 127 15.30 10.49 -2.63
CA ASP A 127 15.57 9.87 -3.93
C ASP A 127 14.58 10.42 -4.97
N GLU A 128 15.02 11.40 -5.71
CA GLU A 128 14.19 12.11 -6.71
C GLU A 128 13.67 11.17 -7.81
N ASN A 129 14.46 10.13 -8.19
CA ASN A 129 14.09 9.19 -9.22
C ASN A 129 13.02 8.16 -8.79
N SER A 130 12.75 8.06 -7.50
CA SER A 130 11.79 7.10 -6.93
C SER A 130 10.47 7.76 -6.50
N ALA A 131 10.35 9.09 -6.64
CA ALA A 131 9.10 9.81 -6.37
C ALA A 131 8.05 9.50 -7.44
N LEU A 132 6.76 9.54 -7.06
CA LEU A 132 5.66 9.30 -8.01
C LEU A 132 5.39 10.54 -8.88
N PHE A 133 5.59 11.74 -8.34
CA PHE A 133 5.38 13.03 -9.01
C PHE A 133 6.16 14.14 -8.31
#